data_6e8509cc1bf208ce277dec0ba8f42119
#
_entry.id   6e8509cc1bf208ce277dec0ba8f42119
#
_cell.length_a   1.000
_cell.length_b   1.000
_cell.length_c   1.000
_cell.angle_alpha   90.00
_cell.angle_beta   90.00
_cell.angle_gamma   90.00
#
_symmetry.space_group_name_H-M   'P 1'
#
loop_
_entity.id
_entity.type
_entity.pdbx_description
1 polymer ?
#
loop_
_entity_poly.entity_id
_entity_poly.type
_entity_poly.pdbx_seq_one_letter_code
_entity_poly.pdbx_strand_id
1 'polypeptide(L)'
;GITDQGMLKSIAFFVATTGWISSLLINISPFMRFDGYYVFADYLKVENLQPRAFALAKWKLRQWIFGFKHKPPEQINIQKQKLIIVYAWATWIYRFFLFLGIALLVYYFAFKLLGIFLFIVEIVWFILLPIFRETREWWRMRSNIYLSLQFVRSILVLGGLAFIIFYPWKSFQKTPAIYQSEK
;
A
#
# COMPACT_ATOMS: atom_id res chain seq x y z
N GLY A 1 -10.18 -11.80 47.95
CA GLY A 1 -11.11 -12.62 47.18
C GLY A 1 -12.14 -11.89 46.31
N ILE A 2 -12.87 -10.87 46.83
CA ILE A 2 -13.98 -10.25 46.05
C ILE A 2 -13.48 -9.28 45.01
N THR A 3 -12.38 -8.59 45.26
CA THR A 3 -11.73 -7.65 44.31
C THR A 3 -11.12 -8.35 43.08
N ASP A 4 -10.59 -9.55 43.25
CA ASP A 4 -10.01 -10.33 42.13
C ASP A 4 -11.05 -10.80 41.12
N GLN A 5 -12.25 -11.21 41.61
CA GLN A 5 -13.34 -11.63 40.70
C GLN A 5 -13.90 -10.44 39.88
N GLY A 6 -13.94 -9.25 40.45
CA GLY A 6 -14.35 -8.05 39.71
C GLY A 6 -13.35 -7.66 38.62
N MET A 7 -12.07 -7.72 38.96
CA MET A 7 -10.98 -7.43 38.00
C MET A 7 -10.95 -8.44 36.84
N LEU A 8 -11.05 -9.73 37.11
CA LEU A 8 -11.12 -10.79 36.13
C LEU A 8 -12.30 -10.62 35.17
N LYS A 9 -13.51 -10.31 35.71
CA LYS A 9 -14.70 -10.05 34.90
C LYS A 9 -14.49 -8.82 33.98
N SER A 10 -13.92 -7.73 34.51
CA SER A 10 -13.66 -6.54 33.71
C SER A 10 -12.65 -6.79 32.60
N ILE A 11 -11.56 -7.52 32.89
CA ILE A 11 -10.57 -7.90 31.89
C ILE A 11 -11.20 -8.82 30.83
N ALA A 12 -11.96 -9.84 31.24
CA ALA A 12 -12.62 -10.76 30.33
C ALA A 12 -13.63 -10.03 29.42
N PHE A 13 -14.41 -9.11 29.98
CA PHE A 13 -15.34 -8.27 29.23
C PHE A 13 -14.61 -7.38 28.23
N PHE A 14 -13.53 -6.71 28.64
CA PHE A 14 -12.73 -5.86 27.76
C PHE A 14 -12.14 -6.67 26.60
N VAL A 15 -11.50 -7.82 26.88
CA VAL A 15 -10.91 -8.69 25.86
C VAL A 15 -11.98 -9.24 24.90
N ALA A 16 -13.11 -9.69 25.42
CA ALA A 16 -14.21 -10.18 24.61
C ALA A 16 -14.77 -9.08 23.70
N THR A 17 -15.06 -7.90 24.27
CA THR A 17 -15.64 -6.79 23.50
C THR A 17 -14.66 -6.27 22.44
N THR A 18 -13.41 -6.09 22.81
CA THR A 18 -12.36 -5.65 21.87
C THR A 18 -12.13 -6.68 20.77
N GLY A 19 -12.11 -7.96 21.13
CA GLY A 19 -11.97 -9.07 20.17
C GLY A 19 -13.13 -9.12 19.17
N TRP A 20 -14.36 -8.96 19.64
CA TRP A 20 -15.55 -8.93 18.79
C TRP A 20 -15.54 -7.73 17.83
N ILE A 21 -15.27 -6.53 18.34
CA ILE A 21 -15.20 -5.32 17.53
C ILE A 21 -14.09 -5.44 16.50
N SER A 22 -12.89 -5.88 16.89
CA SER A 22 -11.76 -6.06 15.97
C SER A 22 -12.06 -7.10 14.90
N SER A 23 -12.67 -8.23 15.26
CA SER A 23 -13.07 -9.27 14.31
C SER A 23 -14.09 -8.73 13.30
N LEU A 24 -15.08 -7.98 13.76
CA LEU A 24 -16.09 -7.37 12.88
C LEU A 24 -15.45 -6.36 11.93
N LEU A 25 -14.57 -5.47 12.41
CA LEU A 25 -13.90 -4.47 11.60
C LEU A 25 -13.00 -5.10 10.52
N ILE A 26 -12.29 -6.17 10.86
CA ILE A 26 -11.46 -6.91 9.90
C ILE A 26 -12.34 -7.56 8.84
N ASN A 27 -13.42 -8.23 9.24
CA ASN A 27 -14.29 -8.96 8.33
C ASN A 27 -15.08 -8.05 7.39
N ILE A 28 -15.44 -6.84 7.82
CA ILE A 28 -16.19 -5.88 6.99
C ILE A 28 -15.28 -5.18 5.96
N SER A 29 -13.95 -5.31 6.09
CA SER A 29 -13.00 -4.67 5.18
C SER A 29 -13.09 -5.24 3.75
N PRO A 30 -13.31 -4.41 2.72
CA PRO A 30 -13.38 -4.87 1.33
C PRO A 30 -11.99 -5.13 0.72
N PHE A 31 -10.90 -4.78 1.40
CA PHE A 31 -9.54 -4.85 0.86
C PHE A 31 -8.86 -6.19 1.11
N MET A 32 -9.38 -6.99 2.03
CA MET A 32 -8.97 -8.37 2.30
C MET A 32 -10.08 -9.31 1.85
N ARG A 33 -9.76 -10.58 1.54
CA ARG A 33 -10.77 -11.57 1.10
C ARG A 33 -11.57 -12.11 2.28
N PHE A 34 -12.22 -11.22 3.02
CA PHE A 34 -13.19 -11.52 4.06
C PHE A 34 -14.62 -11.19 3.56
N ASP A 35 -15.59 -11.25 4.44
CA ASP A 35 -17.01 -11.07 4.06
C ASP A 35 -17.27 -9.74 3.35
N GLY A 36 -16.67 -8.64 3.82
CA GLY A 36 -16.78 -7.32 3.19
C GLY A 36 -16.29 -7.28 1.74
N TYR A 37 -15.27 -8.08 1.40
CA TYR A 37 -14.83 -8.22 0.01
C TYR A 37 -15.91 -8.86 -0.88
N TYR A 38 -16.54 -9.92 -0.42
CA TYR A 38 -17.57 -10.62 -1.21
C TYR A 38 -18.79 -9.74 -1.39
N VAL A 39 -19.25 -9.08 -0.32
CA VAL A 39 -20.35 -8.11 -0.39
C VAL A 39 -20.03 -6.99 -1.40
N PHE A 40 -18.81 -6.47 -1.38
CA PHE A 40 -18.39 -5.42 -2.31
C PHE A 40 -18.27 -5.93 -3.76
N ALA A 41 -17.76 -7.14 -3.96
CA ALA A 41 -17.68 -7.78 -5.27
C ALA A 41 -19.07 -8.02 -5.89
N ASP A 42 -20.02 -8.48 -5.06
CA ASP A 42 -21.42 -8.70 -5.45
C ASP A 42 -22.13 -7.38 -5.76
N TYR A 43 -21.92 -6.35 -4.95
CA TYR A 43 -22.44 -5.00 -5.22
C TYR A 43 -21.98 -4.47 -6.58
N LEU A 44 -20.70 -4.69 -6.92
CA LEU A 44 -20.14 -4.30 -8.21
C LEU A 44 -20.54 -5.26 -9.35
N LYS A 45 -21.13 -6.41 -9.02
CA LYS A 45 -21.40 -7.51 -9.99
C LYS A 45 -20.13 -7.87 -10.76
N VAL A 46 -19.02 -8.10 -10.04
CA VAL A 46 -17.71 -8.45 -10.60
C VAL A 46 -17.14 -9.64 -9.85
N GLU A 47 -17.26 -10.81 -10.43
CA GLU A 47 -16.63 -12.02 -9.91
C GLU A 47 -15.10 -11.89 -9.92
N ASN A 48 -14.44 -12.48 -8.92
CA ASN A 48 -12.99 -12.43 -8.77
C ASN A 48 -12.43 -10.99 -8.86
N LEU A 49 -13.06 -10.06 -8.15
CA LEU A 49 -12.78 -8.62 -8.20
C LEU A 49 -11.27 -8.30 -8.06
N GLN A 50 -10.56 -8.89 -7.08
CA GLN A 50 -9.15 -8.54 -6.82
C GLN A 50 -8.20 -8.86 -7.98
N PRO A 51 -8.14 -10.08 -8.55
CA PRO A 51 -7.26 -10.37 -9.67
C PRO A 51 -7.54 -9.47 -10.89
N ARG A 52 -8.82 -9.25 -11.18
CA ARG A 52 -9.26 -8.39 -12.29
C ARG A 52 -8.89 -6.93 -12.05
N ALA A 53 -9.09 -6.43 -10.83
CA ALA A 53 -8.73 -5.09 -10.44
C ALA A 53 -7.21 -4.85 -10.56
N PHE A 54 -6.41 -5.80 -10.11
CA PHE A 54 -4.95 -5.70 -10.23
C PHE A 54 -4.48 -5.76 -11.69
N ALA A 55 -5.10 -6.58 -12.53
CA ALA A 55 -4.79 -6.63 -13.96
C ALA A 55 -5.10 -5.29 -14.65
N LEU A 56 -6.26 -4.70 -14.35
CA LEU A 56 -6.66 -3.39 -14.86
C LEU A 56 -5.77 -2.24 -14.34
N ALA A 57 -5.41 -2.27 -13.06
CA ALA A 57 -4.52 -1.27 -12.48
C ALA A 57 -3.12 -1.30 -13.11
N LYS A 58 -2.56 -2.50 -13.33
CA LYS A 58 -1.28 -2.69 -14.02
C LYS A 58 -1.34 -2.25 -15.47
N TRP A 59 -2.41 -2.61 -16.19
CA TRP A 59 -2.62 -2.14 -17.55
C TRP A 59 -2.67 -0.61 -17.61
N LYS A 60 -3.40 0.03 -16.67
CA LYS A 60 -3.50 1.48 -16.61
C LYS A 60 -2.16 2.14 -16.29
N LEU A 61 -1.39 1.55 -15.39
CA LEU A 61 -0.04 2.01 -15.06
C LEU A 61 0.88 1.95 -16.28
N ARG A 62 0.87 0.84 -17.02
CA ARG A 62 1.65 0.67 -18.26
C ARG A 62 1.22 1.68 -19.34
N GLN A 63 -0.09 1.92 -19.47
CA GLN A 63 -0.61 2.93 -20.38
C GLN A 63 -0.11 4.34 -20.00
N TRP A 64 -0.08 4.64 -18.71
CA TRP A 64 0.36 5.95 -18.22
C TRP A 64 1.86 6.16 -18.37
N ILE A 65 2.68 5.13 -18.11
CA ILE A 65 4.14 5.21 -18.19
C ILE A 65 4.62 5.18 -19.65
N PHE A 66 4.13 4.22 -20.44
CA PHE A 66 4.66 3.97 -21.79
C PHE A 66 3.80 4.54 -22.92
N GLY A 67 2.58 4.99 -22.61
CA GLY A 67 1.65 5.47 -23.63
C GLY A 67 1.08 4.38 -24.54
N PHE A 68 1.14 3.12 -24.12
CA PHE A 68 0.60 2.02 -24.91
C PHE A 68 -0.89 2.19 -25.18
N LYS A 69 -1.29 2.14 -26.44
CA LYS A 69 -2.69 2.16 -26.89
C LYS A 69 -3.32 0.75 -26.90
N HIS A 70 -2.87 -0.15 -26.02
CA HIS A 70 -3.44 -1.47 -25.94
C HIS A 70 -4.85 -1.41 -25.34
N LYS A 71 -5.75 -2.21 -25.89
CA LYS A 71 -7.11 -2.34 -25.33
C LYS A 71 -7.02 -2.86 -23.89
N PRO A 72 -7.96 -2.45 -23.00
CA PRO A 72 -8.01 -2.97 -21.64
C PRO A 72 -8.16 -4.51 -21.68
N PRO A 73 -7.64 -5.21 -20.68
CA PRO A 73 -7.77 -6.67 -20.59
C PRO A 73 -9.23 -7.14 -20.56
N GLU A 74 -10.13 -6.26 -20.16
CA GLU A 74 -11.57 -6.50 -20.12
C GLU A 74 -12.34 -5.27 -20.61
N GLN A 75 -13.36 -5.53 -21.42
CA GLN A 75 -14.28 -4.48 -21.89
C GLN A 75 -15.40 -4.27 -20.85
N ILE A 76 -15.14 -3.40 -19.88
CA ILE A 76 -16.09 -3.01 -18.85
C ILE A 76 -16.46 -1.54 -19.07
N ASN A 77 -17.66 -1.15 -18.63
CA ASN A 77 -18.07 0.25 -18.64
C ASN A 77 -17.01 1.15 -17.97
N ILE A 78 -16.71 2.29 -18.59
CA ILE A 78 -15.64 3.22 -18.17
C ILE A 78 -15.77 3.63 -16.69
N GLN A 79 -16.99 3.85 -16.20
CA GLN A 79 -17.23 4.20 -14.79
C GLN A 79 -16.84 3.07 -13.86
N LYS A 80 -17.25 1.83 -14.15
CA LYS A 80 -16.85 0.64 -13.39
C LYS A 80 -15.35 0.40 -13.46
N GLN A 81 -14.76 0.57 -14.64
CA GLN A 81 -13.32 0.41 -14.83
C GLN A 81 -12.51 1.35 -13.92
N LYS A 82 -12.91 2.63 -13.84
CA LYS A 82 -12.25 3.59 -12.95
C LYS A 82 -12.38 3.16 -11.49
N LEU A 83 -13.57 2.77 -11.06
CA LEU A 83 -13.82 2.34 -9.68
C LEU A 83 -12.97 1.12 -9.30
N ILE A 84 -12.88 0.12 -10.19
CA ILE A 84 -12.10 -1.10 -9.99
C ILE A 84 -10.60 -0.77 -9.91
N ILE A 85 -10.11 0.15 -10.74
CA ILE A 85 -8.70 0.61 -10.67
C ILE A 85 -8.41 1.32 -9.35
N VAL A 86 -9.29 2.24 -8.91
CA VAL A 86 -9.13 2.92 -7.62
C VAL A 86 -9.16 1.91 -6.47
N TYR A 87 -10.07 0.94 -6.51
CA TYR A 87 -10.11 -0.15 -5.54
C TYR A 87 -8.79 -0.94 -5.48
N ALA A 88 -8.16 -1.23 -6.63
CA ALA A 88 -6.88 -1.93 -6.66
C ALA A 88 -5.76 -1.12 -5.98
N TRP A 89 -5.66 0.18 -6.26
CA TRP A 89 -4.69 1.07 -5.62
C TRP A 89 -4.95 1.19 -4.11
N ALA A 90 -6.20 1.39 -3.72
CA ALA A 90 -6.60 1.44 -2.32
C ALA A 90 -6.25 0.12 -1.59
N THR A 91 -6.47 -1.02 -2.24
CA THR A 91 -6.12 -2.34 -1.68
C THR A 91 -4.60 -2.48 -1.47
N TRP A 92 -3.75 -2.03 -2.40
CA TRP A 92 -2.30 -2.09 -2.23
C TRP A 92 -1.83 -1.20 -1.07
N ILE A 93 -2.33 0.04 -1.01
CA ILE A 93 -2.00 0.98 0.07
C ILE A 93 -2.47 0.42 1.42
N TYR A 94 -3.72 -0.03 1.50
CA TYR A 94 -4.27 -0.61 2.72
C TYR A 94 -3.45 -1.79 3.24
N ARG A 95 -3.12 -2.74 2.36
CA ARG A 95 -2.32 -3.91 2.72
C ARG A 95 -0.93 -3.53 3.19
N PHE A 96 -0.27 -2.61 2.52
CA PHE A 96 1.05 -2.14 2.92
C PHE A 96 1.01 -1.60 4.36
N PHE A 97 0.09 -0.68 4.66
CA PHE A 97 -0.01 -0.11 6.00
C PHE A 97 -0.48 -1.13 7.06
N LEU A 98 -1.36 -2.05 6.69
CA LEU A 98 -1.80 -3.11 7.59
C LEU A 98 -0.63 -4.00 8.04
N PHE A 99 0.15 -4.50 7.10
CA PHE A 99 1.27 -5.38 7.41
C PHE A 99 2.41 -4.63 8.08
N LEU A 100 2.68 -3.38 7.67
CA LEU A 100 3.61 -2.49 8.37
C LEU A 100 3.21 -2.30 9.83
N GLY A 101 1.92 -2.07 10.09
CA GLY A 101 1.40 -1.97 11.45
C GLY A 101 1.62 -3.25 12.27
N ILE A 102 1.40 -4.42 11.64
CA ILE A 102 1.66 -5.72 12.29
C ILE A 102 3.16 -5.89 12.57
N ALA A 103 4.03 -5.58 11.63
CA ALA A 103 5.48 -5.69 11.81
C ALA A 103 5.99 -4.78 12.94
N LEU A 104 5.50 -3.54 13.02
CA LEU A 104 5.80 -2.60 14.09
C LEU A 104 5.27 -3.09 15.44
N LEU A 105 4.04 -3.61 15.48
CA LEU A 105 3.45 -4.16 16.69
C LEU A 105 4.31 -5.31 17.23
N VAL A 106 4.69 -6.25 16.36
CA VAL A 106 5.55 -7.38 16.75
C VAL A 106 6.93 -6.89 17.21
N TYR A 107 7.49 -5.89 16.53
CA TYR A 107 8.78 -5.30 16.91
C TYR A 107 8.77 -4.70 18.33
N TYR A 108 7.68 -3.99 18.69
CA TYR A 108 7.62 -3.33 20.00
C TYR A 108 7.11 -4.22 21.13
N PHE A 109 6.18 -5.14 20.85
CA PHE A 109 5.48 -5.92 21.89
C PHE A 109 5.96 -7.36 22.03
N ALA A 110 6.60 -7.95 21.00
CA ALA A 110 7.07 -9.33 21.07
C ALA A 110 8.60 -9.41 20.99
N PHE A 111 9.13 -9.69 19.80
CA PHE A 111 10.57 -9.87 19.58
C PHE A 111 11.07 -8.94 18.49
N LYS A 112 12.02 -8.06 18.81
CA LYS A 112 12.61 -7.12 17.86
C LYS A 112 13.11 -7.77 16.58
N LEU A 113 13.80 -8.93 16.73
CA LEU A 113 14.32 -9.69 15.59
C LEU A 113 13.21 -10.18 14.66
N LEU A 114 12.11 -10.68 15.23
CA LEU A 114 10.96 -11.14 14.47
C LEU A 114 10.26 -9.97 13.75
N GLY A 115 10.12 -8.81 14.42
CA GLY A 115 9.56 -7.61 13.80
C GLY A 115 10.39 -7.12 12.61
N ILE A 116 11.72 -7.12 12.72
CA ILE A 116 12.63 -6.79 11.62
C ILE A 116 12.48 -7.81 10.48
N PHE A 117 12.43 -9.09 10.79
CA PHE A 117 12.24 -10.15 9.79
C PHE A 117 10.91 -9.96 9.03
N LEU A 118 9.81 -9.72 9.74
CA LEU A 118 8.51 -9.45 9.12
C LEU A 118 8.54 -8.20 8.23
N PHE A 119 9.19 -7.14 8.69
CA PHE A 119 9.36 -5.92 7.89
C PHE A 119 10.13 -6.19 6.60
N ILE A 120 11.23 -6.96 6.66
CA ILE A 120 11.99 -7.33 5.45
C ILE A 120 11.12 -8.16 4.50
N VAL A 121 10.40 -9.16 5.03
CA VAL A 121 9.47 -9.97 4.23
C VAL A 121 8.41 -9.09 3.55
N GLU A 122 7.89 -8.11 4.26
CA GLU A 122 6.91 -7.16 3.73
C GLU A 122 7.48 -6.33 2.56
N ILE A 123 8.65 -5.73 2.75
CA ILE A 123 9.32 -4.97 1.69
C ILE A 123 9.57 -5.84 0.46
N VAL A 124 10.07 -7.06 0.66
CA VAL A 124 10.30 -8.00 -0.44
C VAL A 124 9.00 -8.38 -1.15
N TRP A 125 7.96 -8.72 -0.40
CA TRP A 125 6.72 -9.25 -0.96
C TRP A 125 5.82 -8.17 -1.58
N PHE A 126 5.71 -7.00 -0.95
CA PHE A 126 4.79 -5.94 -1.40
C PHE A 126 5.45 -4.90 -2.32
N ILE A 127 6.78 -4.73 -2.25
CA ILE A 127 7.48 -3.73 -3.04
C ILE A 127 8.37 -4.40 -4.09
N LEU A 128 9.36 -5.20 -3.65
CA LEU A 128 10.38 -5.71 -4.58
C LEU A 128 9.81 -6.73 -5.58
N LEU A 129 8.99 -7.66 -5.11
CA LEU A 129 8.45 -8.71 -5.97
C LEU A 129 7.48 -8.17 -7.05
N PRO A 130 6.53 -7.27 -6.76
CA PRO A 130 5.71 -6.63 -7.78
C PRO A 130 6.53 -5.80 -8.78
N ILE A 131 7.51 -5.03 -8.31
CA ILE A 131 8.41 -4.25 -9.19
C ILE A 131 9.19 -5.20 -10.09
N PHE A 132 9.80 -6.24 -9.55
CA PHE A 132 10.56 -7.22 -10.33
C PHE A 132 9.70 -7.93 -11.39
N ARG A 133 8.47 -8.32 -11.03
CA ARG A 133 7.54 -8.95 -11.99
C ARG A 133 7.15 -7.98 -13.10
N GLU A 134 6.88 -6.73 -12.76
CA GLU A 134 6.52 -5.72 -13.75
C GLU A 134 7.71 -5.33 -14.65
N THR A 135 8.91 -5.15 -14.10
CA THR A 135 10.12 -4.87 -14.89
C THR A 135 10.46 -6.02 -15.84
N ARG A 136 10.25 -7.27 -15.41
CA ARG A 136 10.42 -8.44 -16.29
C ARG A 136 9.43 -8.43 -17.46
N GLU A 137 8.17 -8.06 -17.20
CA GLU A 137 7.16 -7.93 -18.28
C GLU A 137 7.51 -6.76 -19.21
N TRP A 138 8.00 -5.63 -18.69
CA TRP A 138 8.46 -4.51 -19.50
C TRP A 138 9.63 -4.92 -20.38
N TRP A 139 10.57 -5.71 -19.86
CA TRP A 139 11.68 -6.24 -20.63
C TRP A 139 11.23 -7.15 -21.77
N ARG A 140 10.21 -7.96 -21.57
CA ARG A 140 9.60 -8.77 -22.64
C ARG A 140 8.93 -7.93 -23.73
N MET A 141 8.34 -6.81 -23.34
CA MET A 141 7.64 -5.91 -24.25
C MET A 141 8.56 -4.82 -24.87
N ARG A 142 9.86 -4.87 -24.62
CA ARG A 142 10.82 -3.83 -25.05
C ARG A 142 10.80 -3.55 -26.56
N SER A 143 10.53 -4.55 -27.40
CA SER A 143 10.40 -4.40 -28.85
C SER A 143 9.22 -3.52 -29.29
N ASN A 144 8.21 -3.40 -28.43
CA ASN A 144 6.99 -2.61 -28.66
C ASN A 144 7.04 -1.25 -27.94
N ILE A 145 8.12 -0.98 -27.17
CA ILE A 145 8.33 0.31 -26.50
C ILE A 145 8.93 1.27 -27.51
N TYR A 146 8.07 2.00 -28.21
CA TYR A 146 8.52 3.16 -28.96
C TYR A 146 8.84 4.30 -27.99
N LEU A 147 9.85 5.11 -28.29
CA LEU A 147 10.15 6.35 -27.59
C LEU A 147 8.98 7.34 -27.80
N SER A 148 7.91 7.14 -27.05
CA SER A 148 6.76 8.05 -27.07
C SER A 148 7.06 9.27 -26.21
N LEU A 149 6.48 10.41 -26.58
CA LEU A 149 6.59 11.64 -25.78
C LEU A 149 6.11 11.41 -24.32
N GLN A 150 5.17 10.49 -24.13
CA GLN A 150 4.68 10.09 -22.81
C GLN A 150 5.72 9.34 -21.99
N PHE A 151 6.52 8.47 -22.61
CA PHE A 151 7.62 7.76 -21.97
C PHE A 151 8.69 8.72 -21.47
N VAL A 152 9.11 9.67 -22.33
CA VAL A 152 10.09 10.71 -21.96
C VAL A 152 9.57 11.56 -20.80
N ARG A 153 8.30 11.99 -20.85
CA ARG A 153 7.66 12.73 -19.75
C ARG A 153 7.63 11.94 -18.46
N SER A 154 7.33 10.65 -18.52
CA SER A 154 7.29 9.79 -17.32
C SER A 154 8.66 9.62 -16.68
N ILE A 155 9.73 9.48 -17.49
CA ILE A 155 11.10 9.44 -16.99
C ILE A 155 11.48 10.78 -16.34
N LEU A 156 11.12 11.91 -16.94
CA LEU A 156 11.39 13.23 -16.37
C LEU A 156 10.67 13.43 -15.05
N VAL A 157 9.41 13.01 -14.93
CA VAL A 157 8.63 13.11 -13.69
C VAL A 157 9.22 12.20 -12.61
N LEU A 158 9.51 10.93 -12.92
CA LEU A 158 10.10 10.00 -11.96
C LEU A 158 11.51 10.42 -11.54
N GLY A 159 12.33 10.90 -12.48
CA GLY A 159 13.66 11.44 -12.21
C GLY A 159 13.60 12.71 -11.35
N GLY A 160 12.65 13.60 -11.62
CA GLY A 160 12.41 14.80 -10.82
C GLY A 160 11.96 14.47 -9.39
N LEU A 161 11.06 13.49 -9.21
CA LEU A 161 10.65 13.01 -7.89
C LEU A 161 11.80 12.35 -7.13
N ALA A 162 12.57 11.51 -7.80
CA ALA A 162 13.77 10.91 -7.21
C ALA A 162 14.78 11.99 -6.80
N PHE A 163 15.02 12.98 -7.66
CA PHE A 163 15.88 14.11 -7.34
C PHE A 163 15.40 14.86 -6.10
N ILE A 164 14.11 15.18 -6.00
CA ILE A 164 13.54 15.88 -4.83
C ILE A 164 13.73 15.05 -3.54
N ILE A 165 13.54 13.73 -3.60
CA ILE A 165 13.65 12.81 -2.43
C ILE A 165 15.11 12.66 -1.99
N PHE A 166 16.04 12.51 -2.93
CA PHE A 166 17.45 12.25 -2.64
C PHE A 166 18.33 13.49 -2.59
N TYR A 167 17.78 14.66 -2.97
CA TYR A 167 18.52 15.91 -2.89
C TYR A 167 18.75 16.30 -1.42
N PRO A 168 20.00 16.50 -0.98
CA PRO A 168 20.30 16.91 0.38
C PRO A 168 19.87 18.37 0.60
N TRP A 169 18.67 18.55 1.10
CA TRP A 169 18.17 19.86 1.50
C TRP A 169 19.02 20.38 2.66
N LYS A 170 19.94 21.32 2.40
CA LYS A 170 20.66 22.02 3.47
C LYS A 170 19.67 22.87 4.24
N SER A 171 19.25 22.39 5.42
CA SER A 171 18.52 23.23 6.36
C SER A 171 19.48 24.30 6.90
N PHE A 172 19.25 25.55 6.56
CA PHE A 172 19.93 26.67 7.19
C PHE A 172 19.46 26.75 8.66
N GLN A 173 20.20 26.11 9.55
CA GLN A 173 20.06 26.41 10.98
C GLN A 173 20.69 27.75 11.23
N LYS A 174 19.88 28.78 11.48
CA LYS A 174 20.35 30.06 12.03
C LYS A 174 20.81 29.79 13.47
N THR A 175 22.12 29.64 13.67
CA THR A 175 22.70 29.62 15.00
C THR A 175 22.48 31.01 15.60
N PRO A 176 21.82 31.16 16.75
CA PRO A 176 21.73 32.46 17.42
C PRO A 176 23.14 32.89 17.84
N ALA A 177 23.58 34.02 17.31
CA ALA A 177 24.84 34.61 17.71
C ALA A 177 24.75 35.02 19.18
N ILE A 178 25.52 34.34 20.05
CA ILE A 178 25.66 34.71 21.44
C ILE A 178 26.64 35.87 21.47
N TYR A 179 26.14 37.09 21.66
CA TYR A 179 26.96 38.24 21.99
C TYR A 179 27.55 38.05 23.37
N GLN A 180 28.79 37.62 23.49
CA GLN A 180 29.56 37.79 24.73
C GLN A 180 29.95 39.25 24.82
N SER A 181 29.30 39.94 25.78
CA SER A 181 29.71 41.26 26.23
C SER A 181 30.95 41.07 27.11
N GLU A 182 32.12 41.39 26.59
CA GLU A 182 33.33 41.58 27.41
C GLU A 182 33.16 42.86 28.22
N LYS A 183 33.24 42.71 29.55
CA LYS A 183 33.51 43.78 30.50
C LYS A 183 34.93 43.66 30.98
#